data_519b3edffb294e26376f1f3ba04fa5a9
#
_entry.id   519b3edffb294e26376f1f3ba04fa5a9
#
_cell.length_a   1.000
_cell.length_b   1.000
_cell.length_c   1.000
_cell.angle_alpha   90.00
_cell.angle_beta   90.00
_cell.angle_gamma   90.00
#
_symmetry.space_group_name_H-M   'P 1'
#
loop_
_entity.id
_entity.type
_entity.pdbx_description
1 polymer ?
#
loop_
_entity_poly.entity_id
_entity_poly.type
_entity_poly.pdbx_seq_one_letter_code
_entity_poly.pdbx_strand_id
1 'polypeptide(L)'
;MAGNTEPLTPRARLAVTAGRAAAAVSRAAGRGSGSVIGGKVALRLDPDLLERLARHLDVVLVSATNGKTTTTRLIAEALRAGGEVVSNALGANMPAGITSALAGGSTARFGVIEVDEKYLATVARDVTPKAIALLNLSRDQLDRAGETRMLAERWREALRNQRALIIANADDPLVVWAASDSANVVWVAAGQEWKDDAWSCPSCGGVMQRPGDDWHCGECGFRRPTPTWALSGDHVLDPHGSAWPIKLQLPGRANKANATTSAAVAASFGVAPQVALERMHAVTAVAGRYDVVSYLERDIRLLLAKNPAGWLETFSLIDPPPSPVILSVNARSADGTDTSWLWDVDYSRLAGHPIYVVGDRRLDLAVRLEVAGVDFQVCQTAEEAVRICPPGRIEAIANYTAFQDLRRIVGN
;
A
#
# COMPACT_ATOMS: atom_id res chain seq x y z
N MET A 1 -5.12 33.13 0.06
CA MET A 1 -5.33 33.58 -1.35
C MET A 1 -6.11 32.49 -2.04
N ALA A 2 -7.32 32.76 -2.49
CA ALA A 2 -8.14 31.83 -3.26
C ALA A 2 -7.41 31.57 -4.60
N GLY A 3 -7.02 30.33 -4.85
CA GLY A 3 -6.39 29.94 -6.09
C GLY A 3 -7.33 30.20 -7.26
N ASN A 4 -6.85 30.93 -8.23
CA ASN A 4 -7.55 31.25 -9.48
C ASN A 4 -7.68 29.94 -10.28
N THR A 5 -8.76 29.16 -10.04
CA THR A 5 -9.05 27.95 -10.80
C THR A 5 -9.49 28.35 -12.19
N GLU A 6 -8.59 28.24 -13.17
CA GLU A 6 -9.01 28.33 -14.57
C GLU A 6 -10.16 27.34 -14.82
N PRO A 7 -11.27 27.81 -15.40
CA PRO A 7 -12.41 26.94 -15.65
C PRO A 7 -12.03 25.84 -16.64
N LEU A 8 -12.40 24.61 -16.36
CA LEU A 8 -12.21 23.49 -17.28
C LEU A 8 -12.73 23.83 -18.67
N THR A 9 -11.99 23.46 -19.71
CA THR A 9 -12.40 23.62 -21.10
C THR A 9 -13.73 22.92 -21.35
N PRO A 10 -14.53 23.34 -22.38
CA PRO A 10 -15.78 22.65 -22.71
C PRO A 10 -15.59 21.15 -22.95
N ARG A 11 -14.49 20.75 -23.61
CA ARG A 11 -14.13 19.34 -23.81
C ARG A 11 -13.90 18.59 -22.48
N ALA A 12 -13.15 19.19 -21.57
CA ALA A 12 -12.89 18.59 -20.25
C ALA A 12 -14.18 18.45 -19.41
N ARG A 13 -15.08 19.45 -19.46
CA ARG A 13 -16.40 19.36 -18.79
C ARG A 13 -17.25 18.25 -19.38
N LEU A 14 -17.30 18.11 -20.69
CA LEU A 14 -18.01 17.02 -21.37
C LEU A 14 -17.41 15.67 -20.96
N ALA A 15 -16.09 15.53 -20.94
CA ALA A 15 -15.40 14.32 -20.54
C ALA A 15 -15.70 13.91 -19.09
N VAL A 16 -15.68 14.86 -18.15
CA VAL A 16 -16.05 14.64 -16.75
C VAL A 16 -17.51 14.19 -16.64
N THR A 17 -18.44 14.86 -17.33
CA THR A 17 -19.86 14.54 -17.27
C THR A 17 -20.16 13.15 -17.85
N ALA A 18 -19.58 12.82 -19.00
CA ALA A 18 -19.72 11.52 -19.64
C ALA A 18 -19.11 10.40 -18.75
N GLY A 19 -17.95 10.66 -18.14
CA GLY A 19 -17.33 9.74 -17.20
C GLY A 19 -18.19 9.47 -15.97
N ARG A 20 -18.80 10.51 -15.38
CA ARG A 20 -19.73 10.37 -14.26
C ARG A 20 -20.98 9.58 -14.63
N ALA A 21 -21.54 9.82 -15.81
CA ALA A 21 -22.69 9.05 -16.32
C ALA A 21 -22.32 7.59 -16.52
N ALA A 22 -21.19 7.28 -17.14
CA ALA A 22 -20.71 5.90 -17.32
C ALA A 22 -20.46 5.19 -15.98
N ALA A 23 -19.91 5.88 -14.99
CA ALA A 23 -19.72 5.35 -13.65
C ALA A 23 -21.07 5.07 -12.97
N ALA A 24 -22.08 5.93 -13.11
CA ALA A 24 -23.42 5.73 -12.57
C ALA A 24 -24.12 4.51 -13.18
N VAL A 25 -24.05 4.35 -14.49
CA VAL A 25 -24.58 3.16 -15.20
C VAL A 25 -23.89 1.88 -14.73
N SER A 26 -22.55 1.91 -14.58
CA SER A 26 -21.81 0.73 -14.09
C SER A 26 -22.25 0.31 -12.67
N ARG A 27 -22.45 1.29 -11.77
CA ARG A 27 -22.97 1.02 -10.42
C ARG A 27 -24.38 0.45 -10.46
N ALA A 28 -25.26 1.04 -11.25
CA ALA A 28 -26.65 0.56 -11.39
C ALA A 28 -26.72 -0.87 -11.96
N ALA A 29 -25.75 -1.24 -12.81
CA ALA A 29 -25.60 -2.58 -13.35
C ALA A 29 -24.89 -3.58 -12.39
N GLY A 30 -24.59 -3.20 -11.14
CA GLY A 30 -23.91 -4.05 -10.16
C GLY A 30 -22.43 -4.38 -10.49
N ARG A 31 -21.78 -3.62 -11.38
CA ARG A 31 -20.42 -3.86 -11.85
C ARG A 31 -19.35 -3.09 -11.05
N GLY A 32 -19.49 -3.06 -9.73
CA GLY A 32 -18.55 -2.40 -8.81
C GLY A 32 -18.72 -0.89 -8.72
N SER A 33 -17.69 -0.16 -8.23
CA SER A 33 -17.77 1.31 -7.98
C SER A 33 -17.93 2.17 -9.24
N GLY A 34 -17.68 1.61 -10.41
CA GLY A 34 -17.73 2.32 -11.70
C GLY A 34 -16.59 3.33 -11.93
N SER A 35 -15.73 3.56 -10.96
CA SER A 35 -14.65 4.57 -11.04
C SER A 35 -13.70 4.33 -12.21
N VAL A 36 -13.27 3.10 -12.45
CA VAL A 36 -12.37 2.76 -13.55
C VAL A 36 -13.05 2.95 -14.91
N ILE A 37 -14.32 2.55 -15.04
CA ILE A 37 -15.09 2.70 -16.30
C ILE A 37 -15.31 4.17 -16.60
N GLY A 38 -15.72 4.95 -15.59
CA GLY A 38 -15.92 6.39 -15.73
C GLY A 38 -14.66 7.11 -16.17
N GLY A 39 -13.52 6.80 -15.54
CA GLY A 39 -12.23 7.38 -15.92
C GLY A 39 -11.76 6.99 -17.33
N LYS A 40 -11.97 5.72 -17.74
CA LYS A 40 -11.67 5.29 -19.12
C LYS A 40 -12.47 6.05 -20.16
N VAL A 41 -13.76 6.28 -19.93
CA VAL A 41 -14.62 7.07 -20.81
C VAL A 41 -14.15 8.52 -20.87
N ALA A 42 -13.85 9.11 -19.72
CA ALA A 42 -13.39 10.49 -19.60
C ALA A 42 -12.05 10.70 -20.35
N LEU A 43 -11.05 9.82 -20.14
CA LEU A 43 -9.75 9.91 -20.83
C LEU A 43 -9.82 9.63 -22.33
N ARG A 44 -10.81 8.86 -22.81
CA ARG A 44 -11.03 8.71 -24.26
C ARG A 44 -11.55 10.00 -24.91
N LEU A 45 -12.35 10.76 -24.18
CA LEU A 45 -12.88 12.04 -24.67
C LEU A 45 -11.87 13.17 -24.55
N ASP A 46 -11.10 13.20 -23.48
CA ASP A 46 -10.01 14.15 -23.24
C ASP A 46 -8.78 13.44 -22.67
N PRO A 47 -7.80 13.07 -23.50
CA PRO A 47 -6.57 12.38 -23.04
C PRO A 47 -5.75 13.18 -22.04
N ASP A 48 -5.79 14.52 -22.07
CA ASP A 48 -5.07 15.42 -21.16
C ASP A 48 -5.87 15.74 -19.89
N LEU A 49 -7.02 15.08 -19.68
CA LEU A 49 -7.92 15.40 -18.57
C LEU A 49 -7.25 15.24 -17.20
N LEU A 50 -6.38 14.25 -17.04
CA LEU A 50 -5.66 14.01 -15.79
C LEU A 50 -4.77 15.21 -15.43
N GLU A 51 -3.98 15.70 -16.37
CA GLU A 51 -3.15 16.89 -16.22
C GLU A 51 -3.99 18.13 -15.84
N ARG A 52 -5.09 18.35 -16.58
CA ARG A 52 -5.98 19.51 -16.35
C ARG A 52 -6.61 19.50 -14.98
N LEU A 53 -7.04 18.32 -14.49
CA LEU A 53 -7.63 18.16 -13.15
C LEU A 53 -6.61 18.34 -12.03
N ALA A 54 -5.36 17.97 -12.26
CA ALA A 54 -4.29 18.07 -11.27
C ALA A 54 -3.65 19.46 -11.17
N ARG A 55 -3.77 20.29 -12.21
CA ARG A 55 -3.00 21.53 -12.41
C ARG A 55 -3.10 22.55 -11.25
N HIS A 56 -4.23 22.57 -10.55
CA HIS A 56 -4.47 23.49 -9.43
C HIS A 56 -4.21 22.87 -8.06
N LEU A 57 -3.84 21.60 -8.01
CA LEU A 57 -3.64 20.85 -6.78
C LEU A 57 -2.15 20.81 -6.38
N ASP A 58 -1.91 20.85 -5.09
CA ASP A 58 -0.65 20.44 -4.52
C ASP A 58 -0.64 18.90 -4.46
N VAL A 59 -0.07 18.25 -5.49
CA VAL A 59 -0.17 16.79 -5.64
C VAL A 59 0.94 16.06 -4.89
N VAL A 60 0.55 15.04 -4.12
CA VAL A 60 1.41 14.01 -3.54
C VAL A 60 1.10 12.68 -4.22
N LEU A 61 2.09 12.02 -4.78
CA LEU A 61 1.98 10.63 -5.25
C LEU A 61 2.51 9.68 -4.20
N VAL A 62 1.85 8.55 -4.01
CA VAL A 62 2.28 7.47 -3.12
C VAL A 62 2.38 6.19 -3.92
N SER A 63 3.58 5.61 -3.99
CA SER A 63 3.80 4.35 -4.69
C SER A 63 4.62 3.37 -3.85
N ALA A 64 4.30 2.10 -3.96
CA ALA A 64 4.94 0.98 -3.27
C ALA A 64 4.32 -0.33 -3.72
N THR A 65 4.92 -1.46 -3.38
CA THR A 65 4.24 -2.75 -3.46
C THR A 65 3.23 -2.90 -2.33
N ASN A 66 3.63 -2.62 -1.09
CA ASN A 66 2.78 -2.71 0.10
C ASN A 66 2.62 -1.36 0.80
N GLY A 67 1.49 -1.15 1.49
CA GLY A 67 1.25 0.05 2.30
C GLY A 67 0.68 1.26 1.57
N LYS A 68 0.58 1.27 0.24
CA LYS A 68 0.10 2.41 -0.58
C LYS A 68 -1.19 3.05 -0.06
N THR A 69 -2.25 2.27 0.05
CA THR A 69 -3.59 2.76 0.42
C THR A 69 -3.61 3.34 1.84
N THR A 70 -2.94 2.66 2.77
CA THR A 70 -2.82 3.13 4.15
C THR A 70 -2.08 4.45 4.21
N THR A 71 -0.90 4.53 3.59
CA THR A 71 -0.07 5.75 3.58
C THR A 71 -0.79 6.90 2.90
N THR A 72 -1.45 6.65 1.76
CA THR A 72 -2.27 7.66 1.07
C THR A 72 -3.35 8.21 1.99
N ARG A 73 -4.02 7.35 2.76
CA ARG A 73 -5.05 7.77 3.71
C ARG A 73 -4.48 8.55 4.89
N LEU A 74 -3.36 8.11 5.46
CA LEU A 74 -2.67 8.82 6.55
C LEU A 74 -2.19 10.20 6.11
N ILE A 75 -1.57 10.32 4.93
CA ILE A 75 -1.17 11.63 4.36
C ILE A 75 -2.39 12.52 4.11
N ALA A 76 -3.47 11.96 3.55
CA ALA A 76 -4.69 12.72 3.30
C ALA A 76 -5.28 13.31 4.59
N GLU A 77 -5.35 12.50 5.66
CA GLU A 77 -5.83 12.99 6.97
C GLU A 77 -4.89 14.06 7.55
N ALA A 78 -3.57 13.86 7.47
CA ALA A 78 -2.61 14.84 7.94
C ALA A 78 -2.73 16.18 7.20
N LEU A 79 -2.81 16.16 5.86
CA LEU A 79 -2.88 17.36 5.03
C LEU A 79 -4.22 18.12 5.15
N ARG A 80 -5.29 17.49 5.65
CA ARG A 80 -6.55 18.19 5.99
C ARG A 80 -6.37 19.27 7.07
N ALA A 81 -5.27 19.29 7.80
CA ALA A 81 -4.90 20.42 8.65
C ALA A 81 -4.63 21.71 7.86
N GLY A 82 -4.19 21.58 6.59
CA GLY A 82 -3.84 22.69 5.72
C GLY A 82 -4.86 23.03 4.64
N GLY A 83 -5.93 22.23 4.47
CA GLY A 83 -6.96 22.46 3.46
C GLY A 83 -7.71 21.19 3.01
N GLU A 84 -8.63 21.35 2.08
CA GLU A 84 -9.38 20.23 1.51
C GLU A 84 -8.47 19.30 0.70
N VAL A 85 -8.76 18.00 0.80
CA VAL A 85 -7.97 16.92 0.16
C VAL A 85 -8.87 16.06 -0.72
N VAL A 86 -8.47 15.88 -1.97
CA VAL A 86 -9.01 14.84 -2.86
C VAL A 86 -8.05 13.65 -2.92
N SER A 87 -8.60 12.43 -2.91
CA SER A 87 -7.80 11.20 -2.93
C SER A 87 -8.54 10.06 -3.61
N ASN A 88 -7.80 9.12 -4.20
CA ASN A 88 -8.32 7.86 -4.73
C ASN A 88 -8.25 6.70 -3.71
N ALA A 89 -8.49 6.99 -2.44
CA ALA A 89 -8.32 6.09 -1.29
C ALA A 89 -9.12 4.75 -1.35
N LEU A 90 -9.91 4.52 -2.40
CA LEU A 90 -10.60 3.25 -2.66
C LEU A 90 -9.75 2.26 -3.50
N GLY A 91 -8.46 2.56 -3.72
CA GLY A 91 -7.51 1.65 -4.36
C GLY A 91 -7.56 1.62 -5.89
N ALA A 92 -8.26 2.54 -6.54
CA ALA A 92 -8.24 2.69 -8.00
C ALA A 92 -6.99 3.48 -8.44
N ASN A 93 -5.82 2.82 -8.43
CA ASN A 93 -4.48 3.39 -8.52
C ASN A 93 -3.88 3.46 -9.95
N MET A 94 -4.69 3.17 -10.96
CA MET A 94 -4.34 3.35 -12.37
C MET A 94 -4.87 4.69 -12.90
N PRO A 95 -4.33 5.24 -14.02
CA PRO A 95 -4.70 6.56 -14.54
C PRO A 95 -6.21 6.82 -14.63
N ALA A 96 -7.00 5.86 -15.11
CA ALA A 96 -8.44 5.99 -15.19
C ALA A 96 -9.12 6.18 -13.82
N GLY A 97 -8.71 5.40 -12.82
CA GLY A 97 -9.23 5.52 -11.44
C GLY A 97 -8.84 6.85 -10.79
N ILE A 98 -7.61 7.27 -11.00
CA ILE A 98 -7.07 8.57 -10.53
C ILE A 98 -7.86 9.72 -11.15
N THR A 99 -8.06 9.71 -12.47
CA THR A 99 -8.85 10.74 -13.19
C THR A 99 -10.27 10.83 -12.63
N SER A 100 -10.91 9.68 -12.39
CA SER A 100 -12.25 9.64 -11.81
C SER A 100 -12.32 10.25 -10.41
N ALA A 101 -11.31 10.00 -9.57
CA ALA A 101 -11.21 10.56 -8.23
C ALA A 101 -11.00 12.08 -8.27
N LEU A 102 -10.05 12.57 -9.08
CA LEU A 102 -9.76 14.01 -9.20
C LEU A 102 -10.95 14.80 -9.78
N ALA A 103 -11.73 14.19 -10.66
CA ALA A 103 -12.95 14.83 -11.20
C ALA A 103 -14.01 15.12 -10.12
N GLY A 104 -13.91 14.53 -8.93
CA GLY A 104 -14.78 14.79 -7.77
C GLY A 104 -14.32 15.93 -6.86
N GLY A 105 -13.08 16.40 -6.96
CA GLY A 105 -12.42 17.27 -5.99
C GLY A 105 -12.18 18.70 -6.45
N SER A 106 -13.20 19.38 -6.98
CA SER A 106 -13.06 20.72 -7.61
C SER A 106 -12.63 21.85 -6.66
N THR A 107 -12.78 21.68 -5.34
CA THR A 107 -12.42 22.68 -4.32
C THR A 107 -11.18 22.31 -3.52
N ALA A 108 -10.62 21.13 -3.74
CA ALA A 108 -9.49 20.65 -2.99
C ALA A 108 -8.23 21.49 -3.27
N ARG A 109 -7.44 21.71 -2.20
CA ARG A 109 -6.10 22.25 -2.28
C ARG A 109 -5.08 21.16 -2.57
N PHE A 110 -5.24 19.99 -1.95
CA PHE A 110 -4.31 18.88 -2.02
C PHE A 110 -4.88 17.71 -2.80
N GLY A 111 -4.04 17.10 -3.64
CA GLY A 111 -4.31 15.80 -4.26
C GLY A 111 -3.39 14.73 -3.67
N VAL A 112 -3.90 13.79 -2.89
CA VAL A 112 -3.10 12.68 -2.35
C VAL A 112 -3.48 11.41 -3.09
N ILE A 113 -2.58 10.95 -3.95
CA ILE A 113 -2.88 9.98 -4.99
C ILE A 113 -2.05 8.71 -4.82
N GLU A 114 -2.73 7.59 -4.59
CA GLU A 114 -2.16 6.26 -4.70
C GLU A 114 -1.89 5.93 -6.17
N VAL A 115 -0.68 5.47 -6.49
CA VAL A 115 -0.28 5.10 -7.85
C VAL A 115 0.32 3.70 -7.85
N ASP A 116 -0.16 2.85 -8.74
CA ASP A 116 0.44 1.55 -9.01
C ASP A 116 1.87 1.71 -9.53
N GLU A 117 2.78 0.84 -9.14
CA GLU A 117 4.22 0.90 -9.39
C GLU A 117 4.56 1.06 -10.89
N LYS A 118 3.77 0.43 -11.74
CA LYS A 118 3.96 0.47 -13.19
C LYS A 118 3.59 1.80 -13.82
N TYR A 119 2.68 2.53 -13.18
CA TYR A 119 2.14 3.78 -13.71
C TYR A 119 2.77 5.03 -13.09
N LEU A 120 3.70 4.89 -12.12
CA LEU A 120 4.34 6.03 -11.46
C LEU A 120 4.95 7.01 -12.48
N ALA A 121 5.73 6.51 -13.44
CA ALA A 121 6.37 7.35 -14.46
C ALA A 121 5.36 8.17 -15.28
N THR A 122 4.29 7.52 -15.73
CA THR A 122 3.26 8.17 -16.55
C THR A 122 2.48 9.19 -15.72
N VAL A 123 2.00 8.80 -14.54
CA VAL A 123 1.22 9.69 -13.68
C VAL A 123 2.04 10.88 -13.22
N ALA A 124 3.30 10.67 -12.79
CA ALA A 124 4.18 11.76 -12.35
C ALA A 124 4.45 12.80 -13.44
N ARG A 125 4.56 12.36 -14.70
CA ARG A 125 4.68 13.27 -15.85
C ARG A 125 3.40 14.10 -16.04
N ASP A 126 2.24 13.44 -15.97
CA ASP A 126 0.95 14.06 -16.30
C ASP A 126 0.45 15.01 -15.19
N VAL A 127 0.73 14.71 -13.90
CA VAL A 127 0.21 15.54 -12.79
C VAL A 127 1.23 16.52 -12.19
N THR A 128 2.50 16.44 -12.56
CA THR A 128 3.59 17.30 -12.07
C THR A 128 3.55 17.45 -10.53
N PRO A 129 3.81 16.37 -9.77
CA PRO A 129 3.63 16.35 -8.32
C PRO A 129 4.59 17.30 -7.60
N LYS A 130 4.20 17.81 -6.42
CA LYS A 130 5.10 18.50 -5.49
C LYS A 130 5.93 17.53 -4.64
N ALA A 131 5.35 16.37 -4.33
CA ALA A 131 6.05 15.32 -3.58
C ALA A 131 5.69 13.92 -4.11
N ILE A 132 6.64 12.98 -3.97
CA ILE A 132 6.45 11.55 -4.27
C ILE A 132 6.95 10.75 -3.08
N ALA A 133 6.06 9.97 -2.45
CA ALA A 133 6.40 9.04 -1.38
C ALA A 133 6.63 7.63 -1.94
N LEU A 134 7.80 7.07 -1.67
CA LEU A 134 8.23 5.74 -2.10
C LEU A 134 8.49 4.86 -0.88
N LEU A 135 7.69 3.79 -0.69
CA LEU A 135 7.73 3.01 0.56
C LEU A 135 8.58 1.75 0.44
N ASN A 136 8.27 0.87 -0.51
CA ASN A 136 8.96 -0.39 -0.71
C ASN A 136 8.72 -0.94 -2.12
N LEU A 137 9.64 -1.80 -2.57
CA LEU A 137 9.49 -2.62 -3.76
C LEU A 137 9.74 -4.08 -3.38
N SER A 138 8.72 -4.92 -3.52
CA SER A 138 8.81 -6.35 -3.28
C SER A 138 8.08 -7.13 -4.38
N ARG A 139 8.32 -8.44 -4.45
CA ARG A 139 7.62 -9.31 -5.38
C ARG A 139 6.11 -9.26 -5.12
N ASP A 140 5.34 -8.98 -6.16
CA ASP A 140 3.87 -9.04 -6.15
C ASP A 140 3.40 -9.42 -7.56
N GLN A 141 2.76 -10.57 -7.70
CA GLN A 141 2.22 -11.05 -8.98
C GLN A 141 3.28 -10.97 -10.12
N LEU A 142 4.38 -11.71 -9.98
CA LEU A 142 5.51 -11.71 -10.95
C LEU A 142 5.07 -11.98 -12.39
N ASP A 143 4.02 -12.79 -12.57
CA ASP A 143 3.37 -13.05 -13.86
C ASP A 143 2.85 -11.76 -14.54
N ARG A 144 2.64 -10.68 -13.79
CA ARG A 144 2.12 -9.39 -14.28
C ARG A 144 3.10 -8.23 -14.14
N ALA A 145 3.89 -8.23 -13.06
CA ALA A 145 4.71 -7.07 -12.69
C ALA A 145 6.10 -7.10 -13.31
N GLY A 146 6.61 -8.28 -13.67
CA GLY A 146 8.02 -8.47 -13.96
C GLY A 146 8.86 -8.40 -12.68
N GLU A 147 10.18 -8.42 -12.82
CA GLU A 147 11.09 -8.39 -11.69
C GLU A 147 11.12 -7.03 -10.98
N THR A 148 11.29 -7.06 -9.67
CA THR A 148 11.34 -5.86 -8.81
C THR A 148 12.44 -4.88 -9.25
N ARG A 149 13.58 -5.38 -9.72
CA ARG A 149 14.67 -4.56 -10.27
C ARG A 149 14.22 -3.75 -11.48
N MET A 150 13.44 -4.33 -12.40
CA MET A 150 12.93 -3.61 -13.58
C MET A 150 11.97 -2.48 -13.18
N LEU A 151 11.19 -2.68 -12.11
CA LEU A 151 10.34 -1.61 -11.58
C LEU A 151 11.18 -0.49 -10.97
N ALA A 152 12.21 -0.82 -10.19
CA ALA A 152 13.13 0.14 -9.63
C ALA A 152 13.86 0.94 -10.73
N GLU A 153 14.26 0.30 -11.83
CA GLU A 153 14.87 0.96 -12.98
C GLU A 153 13.94 1.96 -13.65
N ARG A 154 12.68 1.57 -13.89
CA ARG A 154 11.65 2.49 -14.43
C ARG A 154 11.40 3.68 -13.49
N TRP A 155 11.40 3.45 -12.19
CA TRP A 155 11.29 4.53 -11.21
C TRP A 155 12.51 5.44 -11.28
N ARG A 156 13.74 4.88 -11.33
CA ARG A 156 14.98 5.65 -11.45
C ARG A 156 14.97 6.58 -12.67
N GLU A 157 14.58 6.05 -13.82
CA GLU A 157 14.44 6.84 -15.04
C GLU A 157 13.41 7.97 -14.89
N ALA A 158 12.24 7.66 -14.32
CA ALA A 158 11.18 8.62 -14.13
C ALA A 158 11.52 9.72 -13.13
N LEU A 159 12.28 9.40 -12.07
CA LEU A 159 12.60 10.31 -10.97
C LEU A 159 13.80 11.21 -11.25
N ARG A 160 14.71 10.81 -12.13
CA ARG A 160 15.96 11.54 -12.45
C ARG A 160 15.73 13.01 -12.78
N ASN A 161 14.66 13.32 -13.51
CA ASN A 161 14.33 14.67 -13.98
C ASN A 161 13.13 15.30 -13.24
N GLN A 162 12.68 14.69 -12.14
CA GLN A 162 11.58 15.23 -11.37
C GLN A 162 12.05 16.41 -10.49
N ARG A 163 11.22 17.45 -10.46
CA ARG A 163 11.40 18.58 -9.53
C ARG A 163 10.72 18.34 -8.18
N ALA A 164 9.91 17.31 -8.11
CA ALA A 164 9.21 16.91 -6.88
C ALA A 164 10.20 16.57 -5.77
N LEU A 165 9.80 16.82 -4.53
CA LEU A 165 10.49 16.27 -3.37
C LEU A 165 10.21 14.76 -3.29
N ILE A 166 11.24 13.95 -3.28
CA ILE A 166 11.12 12.50 -3.12
C ILE A 166 11.26 12.16 -1.64
N ILE A 167 10.24 11.57 -1.05
CA ILE A 167 10.30 11.04 0.32
C ILE A 167 10.40 9.53 0.21
N ALA A 168 11.59 8.98 0.47
CA ALA A 168 11.93 7.61 0.14
C ALA A 168 12.40 6.81 1.36
N ASN A 169 11.98 5.54 1.42
CA ASN A 169 12.43 4.61 2.45
C ASN A 169 13.92 4.29 2.27
N ALA A 170 14.74 4.66 3.25
CA ALA A 170 16.17 4.40 3.28
C ALA A 170 16.52 2.91 3.51
N ASP A 171 15.58 2.13 4.02
CA ASP A 171 15.80 0.73 4.40
C ASP A 171 15.59 -0.26 3.25
N ASP A 172 15.00 0.21 2.13
CA ASP A 172 14.80 -0.59 0.93
C ASP A 172 15.86 -0.26 -0.14
N PRO A 173 16.81 -1.16 -0.44
CA PRO A 173 17.86 -0.92 -1.43
C PRO A 173 17.34 -0.61 -2.83
N LEU A 174 16.18 -1.20 -3.24
CA LEU A 174 15.57 -0.95 -4.55
C LEU A 174 14.99 0.46 -4.62
N VAL A 175 14.33 0.92 -3.55
CA VAL A 175 13.81 2.28 -3.43
C VAL A 175 14.95 3.29 -3.39
N VAL A 176 16.00 3.02 -2.62
CA VAL A 176 17.19 3.90 -2.56
C VAL A 176 17.85 4.00 -3.93
N TRP A 177 18.03 2.88 -4.63
CA TRP A 177 18.62 2.90 -5.97
C TRP A 177 17.75 3.68 -6.97
N ALA A 178 16.43 3.51 -6.89
CA ALA A 178 15.51 4.26 -7.74
C ALA A 178 15.56 5.77 -7.50
N ALA A 179 15.71 6.21 -6.25
CA ALA A 179 15.68 7.62 -5.88
C ALA A 179 17.04 8.33 -5.89
N SER A 180 18.17 7.58 -5.92
CA SER A 180 19.50 8.15 -5.70
C SER A 180 19.99 9.13 -6.75
N ASP A 181 19.42 9.14 -7.96
CA ASP A 181 19.76 10.14 -9.01
C ASP A 181 18.86 11.40 -8.93
N SER A 182 17.93 11.46 -7.99
CA SER A 182 17.03 12.61 -7.83
C SER A 182 17.73 13.71 -7.03
N ALA A 183 17.53 14.98 -7.43
CA ALA A 183 18.19 16.12 -6.80
C ALA A 183 17.67 16.43 -5.38
N ASN A 184 16.41 16.08 -5.09
CA ASN A 184 15.73 16.44 -3.85
C ASN A 184 15.15 15.18 -3.19
N VAL A 185 15.89 14.57 -2.27
CA VAL A 185 15.43 13.37 -1.56
C VAL A 185 15.48 13.58 -0.05
N VAL A 186 14.39 13.21 0.60
CA VAL A 186 14.28 13.06 2.06
C VAL A 186 14.25 11.56 2.37
N TRP A 187 15.23 11.09 3.11
CA TRP A 187 15.36 9.69 3.47
C TRP A 187 14.67 9.40 4.80
N VAL A 188 13.84 8.36 4.82
CA VAL A 188 13.06 7.93 5.99
C VAL A 188 13.49 6.52 6.39
N ALA A 189 13.97 6.35 7.60
CA ALA A 189 14.22 5.03 8.21
C ALA A 189 12.90 4.50 8.79
N ALA A 190 12.08 3.89 7.96
CA ALA A 190 10.81 3.29 8.38
C ALA A 190 10.95 1.82 8.80
N GLY A 191 12.12 1.23 8.55
CA GLY A 191 12.44 -0.17 8.69
C GLY A 191 11.80 -1.03 7.61
N GLN A 192 12.42 -2.18 7.35
CA GLN A 192 11.91 -3.18 6.41
C GLN A 192 12.19 -4.56 6.96
N GLU A 193 11.12 -5.34 7.23
CA GLU A 193 11.29 -6.71 7.71
C GLU A 193 11.60 -7.67 6.56
N TRP A 194 10.92 -7.52 5.43
CA TRP A 194 11.16 -8.32 4.24
C TRP A 194 12.40 -7.83 3.49
N LYS A 195 13.42 -8.68 3.38
CA LYS A 195 14.73 -8.34 2.82
C LYS A 195 15.09 -9.16 1.58
N ASP A 196 14.32 -10.22 1.27
CA ASP A 196 14.70 -11.24 0.30
C ASP A 196 14.59 -10.79 -1.17
N ASP A 197 13.88 -9.71 -1.46
CA ASP A 197 13.81 -9.16 -2.81
C ASP A 197 15.02 -8.30 -3.21
N ALA A 198 15.92 -8.03 -2.26
CA ALA A 198 17.14 -7.24 -2.49
C ALA A 198 18.40 -7.97 -2.00
N TRP A 199 18.55 -9.24 -2.37
CA TRP A 199 19.75 -10.04 -2.14
C TRP A 199 20.94 -9.56 -2.96
N SER A 200 20.69 -9.19 -4.22
CA SER A 200 21.69 -8.64 -5.11
C SER A 200 21.59 -7.13 -5.20
N CYS A 201 22.73 -6.49 -5.31
CA CYS A 201 22.84 -5.06 -5.49
C CYS A 201 22.15 -4.61 -6.79
N PRO A 202 21.17 -3.70 -6.75
CA PRO A 202 20.51 -3.22 -7.96
C PRO A 202 21.47 -2.48 -8.91
N SER A 203 22.59 -1.97 -8.40
CA SER A 203 23.59 -1.25 -9.19
C SER A 203 24.56 -2.18 -9.93
N CYS A 204 25.17 -3.16 -9.24
CA CYS A 204 26.26 -3.96 -9.82
C CYS A 204 25.97 -5.48 -9.83
N GLY A 205 24.91 -5.96 -9.18
CA GLY A 205 24.60 -7.38 -9.05
C GLY A 205 25.32 -8.09 -7.90
N GLY A 206 26.24 -7.45 -7.20
CA GLY A 206 26.98 -8.02 -6.07
C GLY A 206 26.10 -8.31 -4.86
N VAL A 207 26.65 -9.02 -3.87
CA VAL A 207 25.87 -9.46 -2.68
C VAL A 207 25.66 -8.29 -1.72
N MET A 208 24.42 -8.13 -1.27
CA MET A 208 24.06 -7.14 -0.26
C MET A 208 24.38 -7.65 1.15
N GLN A 209 25.15 -6.88 1.90
CA GLN A 209 25.47 -7.13 3.31
C GLN A 209 24.54 -6.31 4.21
N ARG A 210 24.08 -6.90 5.34
CA ARG A 210 23.07 -6.29 6.22
C ARG A 210 23.49 -6.39 7.70
N PRO A 211 24.45 -5.56 8.14
CA PRO A 211 24.85 -5.53 9.55
C PRO A 211 23.79 -4.77 10.37
N GLY A 212 23.00 -5.51 11.18
CA GLY A 212 21.93 -4.91 11.98
C GLY A 212 20.83 -4.27 11.13
N ASP A 213 20.57 -2.98 11.37
CA ASP A 213 19.60 -2.18 10.62
C ASP A 213 20.21 -1.44 9.43
N ASP A 214 21.50 -1.63 9.17
CA ASP A 214 22.20 -1.05 8.03
C ASP A 214 22.28 -2.03 6.85
N TRP A 215 22.65 -1.52 5.68
CA TRP A 215 22.95 -2.33 4.51
C TRP A 215 23.93 -1.65 3.55
N HIS A 216 24.73 -2.46 2.88
CA HIS A 216 25.63 -1.99 1.82
C HIS A 216 25.96 -3.14 0.85
N CYS A 217 26.40 -2.76 -0.34
CA CYS A 217 26.97 -3.70 -1.28
C CYS A 217 28.45 -3.90 -0.98
N GLY A 218 28.88 -5.15 -0.84
CA GLY A 218 30.29 -5.49 -0.59
C GLY A 218 31.24 -5.16 -1.77
N GLU A 219 30.70 -4.96 -2.99
CA GLU A 219 31.50 -4.81 -4.20
C GLU A 219 31.59 -3.38 -4.71
N CYS A 220 30.47 -2.64 -4.82
CA CYS A 220 30.47 -1.30 -5.43
C CYS A 220 30.30 -0.15 -4.43
N GLY A 221 30.17 -0.44 -3.15
CA GLY A 221 30.01 0.58 -2.11
C GLY A 221 28.63 1.25 -2.08
N PHE A 222 27.64 0.80 -2.89
CA PHE A 222 26.26 1.24 -2.77
C PHE A 222 25.74 0.91 -1.37
N ARG A 223 25.19 1.90 -0.67
CA ARG A 223 24.86 1.77 0.75
C ARG A 223 23.62 2.55 1.14
N ARG A 224 23.09 2.22 2.32
CA ARG A 224 22.01 2.92 2.97
C ARG A 224 22.38 4.40 3.16
N PRO A 225 21.53 5.32 2.68
CA PRO A 225 21.73 6.75 2.95
C PRO A 225 21.42 7.08 4.40
N THR A 226 21.99 8.15 4.92
CA THR A 226 21.67 8.66 6.25
C THR A 226 20.24 9.20 6.27
N PRO A 227 19.32 8.61 7.06
CA PRO A 227 17.96 9.09 7.13
C PRO A 227 17.86 10.38 7.95
N THR A 228 16.94 11.25 7.57
CA THR A 228 16.60 12.47 8.32
C THR A 228 15.33 12.30 9.14
N TRP A 229 14.49 11.34 8.80
CA TRP A 229 13.32 10.91 9.56
C TRP A 229 13.49 9.45 9.94
N ALA A 230 13.03 9.06 11.13
CA ALA A 230 13.11 7.66 11.55
C ALA A 230 11.92 7.23 12.42
N LEU A 231 11.56 5.95 12.30
CA LEU A 231 10.72 5.26 13.26
C LEU A 231 11.60 4.69 14.38
N SER A 232 11.34 5.09 15.62
CA SER A 232 12.03 4.56 16.81
C SER A 232 10.99 4.11 17.83
N GLY A 233 10.79 2.79 17.93
CA GLY A 233 9.73 2.22 18.75
C GLY A 233 8.35 2.75 18.35
N ASP A 234 7.73 3.51 19.25
CA ASP A 234 6.42 4.15 19.05
C ASP A 234 6.53 5.67 18.78
N HIS A 235 7.67 6.13 18.28
CA HIS A 235 7.91 7.54 18.01
C HIS A 235 8.44 7.77 16.59
N VAL A 236 8.03 8.88 16.01
CA VAL A 236 8.66 9.47 14.83
C VAL A 236 9.77 10.39 15.32
N LEU A 237 10.99 10.18 14.83
CA LEU A 237 12.09 11.13 14.99
C LEU A 237 12.13 12.06 13.78
N ASP A 238 12.12 13.36 14.01
CA ASP A 238 12.19 14.37 12.97
C ASP A 238 13.66 14.80 12.68
N PRO A 239 13.92 15.60 11.63
CA PRO A 239 15.28 16.05 11.31
C PRO A 239 15.97 16.90 12.39
N HIS A 240 15.23 17.41 13.37
CA HIS A 240 15.75 18.19 14.50
C HIS A 240 16.04 17.32 15.73
N GLY A 241 15.80 16.00 15.64
CA GLY A 241 15.97 15.05 16.75
C GLY A 241 14.80 15.03 17.72
N SER A 242 13.69 15.72 17.44
CA SER A 242 12.49 15.65 18.28
C SER A 242 11.77 14.32 18.07
N ALA A 243 11.25 13.74 19.17
CA ALA A 243 10.52 12.49 19.17
C ALA A 243 9.01 12.73 19.35
N TRP A 244 8.22 12.30 18.38
CA TRP A 244 6.76 12.50 18.34
C TRP A 244 6.04 11.17 18.52
N PRO A 245 5.18 11.00 19.53
CA PRO A 245 4.52 9.72 19.79
C PRO A 245 3.50 9.36 18.71
N ILE A 246 3.52 8.12 18.27
CA ILE A 246 2.58 7.55 17.31
C ILE A 246 1.41 6.92 18.07
N LYS A 247 0.21 7.48 17.90
CA LYS A 247 -1.03 6.97 18.51
C LYS A 247 -2.01 6.58 17.41
N LEU A 248 -1.69 5.52 16.64
CA LEU A 248 -2.59 5.01 15.60
C LEU A 248 -3.60 4.03 16.18
N GLN A 249 -4.81 3.99 15.58
CA GLN A 249 -5.77 2.92 15.80
C GLN A 249 -5.47 1.71 14.90
N LEU A 250 -4.72 1.90 13.83
CA LEU A 250 -4.23 0.82 12.97
C LEU A 250 -3.08 0.08 13.65
N PRO A 251 -3.18 -1.24 13.87
CA PRO A 251 -2.16 -2.01 14.57
C PRO A 251 -0.92 -2.25 13.71
N GLY A 252 0.18 -2.59 14.37
CA GLY A 252 1.38 -3.14 13.76
C GLY A 252 2.44 -2.13 13.37
N ARG A 253 3.65 -2.67 13.27
CA ARG A 253 4.86 -1.92 12.94
C ARG A 253 4.78 -1.27 11.55
N ALA A 254 4.27 -2.00 10.54
CA ALA A 254 4.12 -1.47 9.18
C ALA A 254 3.27 -0.19 9.14
N ASN A 255 2.22 -0.09 9.96
CA ASN A 255 1.40 1.12 10.02
C ASN A 255 2.13 2.27 10.71
N LYS A 256 2.98 2.01 11.70
CA LYS A 256 3.86 3.02 12.30
C LYS A 256 4.90 3.53 11.29
N ALA A 257 5.48 2.62 10.48
CA ALA A 257 6.36 2.98 9.36
C ALA A 257 5.64 3.86 8.31
N ASN A 258 4.41 3.49 7.94
CA ASN A 258 3.59 4.29 7.05
C ASN A 258 3.29 5.69 7.63
N ALA A 259 3.02 5.79 8.95
CA ALA A 259 2.80 7.06 9.64
C ALA A 259 4.07 7.92 9.68
N THR A 260 5.25 7.31 9.88
CA THR A 260 6.53 8.01 9.86
C THR A 260 6.78 8.67 8.50
N THR A 261 6.59 7.92 7.41
CA THR A 261 6.67 8.47 6.04
C THR A 261 5.61 9.55 5.81
N SER A 262 4.39 9.33 6.30
CA SER A 262 3.29 10.30 6.17
C SER A 262 3.56 11.60 6.93
N ALA A 263 4.21 11.54 8.09
CA ALA A 263 4.62 12.72 8.87
C ALA A 263 5.70 13.52 8.12
N ALA A 264 6.68 12.85 7.51
CA ALA A 264 7.69 13.49 6.68
C ALA A 264 7.08 14.20 5.46
N VAL A 265 6.11 13.55 4.80
CA VAL A 265 5.34 14.19 3.71
C VAL A 265 4.56 15.41 4.22
N ALA A 266 3.80 15.28 5.30
CA ALA A 266 2.99 16.36 5.85
C ALA A 266 3.84 17.57 6.25
N ALA A 267 5.01 17.34 6.86
CA ALA A 267 5.98 18.37 7.22
C ALA A 267 6.48 19.15 6.00
N SER A 268 6.69 18.49 4.85
CA SER A 268 7.10 19.15 3.60
C SER A 268 6.04 20.12 3.03
N PHE A 269 4.79 19.97 3.48
CA PHE A 269 3.68 20.89 3.17
C PHE A 269 3.36 21.86 4.32
N GLY A 270 4.23 21.96 5.32
CA GLY A 270 4.10 22.92 6.44
C GLY A 270 3.16 22.46 7.56
N VAL A 271 2.77 21.20 7.60
CA VAL A 271 1.99 20.62 8.71
C VAL A 271 2.95 20.09 9.77
N ALA A 272 2.89 20.63 10.99
CA ALA A 272 3.75 20.19 12.08
C ALA A 272 3.56 18.67 12.37
N PRO A 273 4.64 17.93 12.71
CA PRO A 273 4.58 16.48 12.94
C PRO A 273 3.54 16.08 13.99
N GLN A 274 3.44 16.83 15.08
CA GLN A 274 2.44 16.60 16.11
C GLN A 274 1.02 16.65 15.56
N VAL A 275 0.67 17.70 14.81
CA VAL A 275 -0.66 17.89 14.21
C VAL A 275 -0.95 16.77 13.19
N ALA A 276 0.05 16.41 12.38
CA ALA A 276 -0.08 15.33 11.42
C ALA A 276 -0.42 13.99 12.09
N LEU A 277 0.31 13.61 13.15
CA LEU A 277 0.11 12.36 13.89
C LEU A 277 -1.22 12.35 14.66
N GLU A 278 -1.63 13.48 15.26
CA GLU A 278 -2.94 13.61 15.91
C GLU A 278 -4.09 13.38 14.92
N ARG A 279 -3.99 13.93 13.72
CA ARG A 279 -5.00 13.70 12.67
C ARG A 279 -5.01 12.27 12.14
N MET A 280 -3.84 11.65 11.98
CA MET A 280 -3.72 10.25 11.55
C MET A 280 -4.41 9.29 12.54
N HIS A 281 -4.54 9.64 13.82
CA HIS A 281 -5.29 8.86 14.81
C HIS A 281 -6.75 8.63 14.40
N ALA A 282 -7.36 9.51 13.63
CA ALA A 282 -8.73 9.34 13.14
C ALA A 282 -8.91 8.21 12.13
N VAL A 283 -7.81 7.62 11.61
CA VAL A 283 -7.86 6.50 10.67
C VAL A 283 -8.03 5.19 11.44
N THR A 284 -9.27 4.68 11.48
CA THR A 284 -9.63 3.47 12.24
C THR A 284 -9.59 2.19 11.41
N ALA A 285 -9.79 2.31 10.10
CA ALA A 285 -9.82 1.16 9.19
C ALA A 285 -9.30 1.56 7.81
N VAL A 286 -8.75 0.61 7.09
CA VAL A 286 -8.40 0.75 5.67
C VAL A 286 -9.20 -0.28 4.90
N ALA A 287 -10.18 0.20 4.12
CA ALA A 287 -11.12 -0.65 3.41
C ALA A 287 -10.42 -1.76 2.62
N GLY A 288 -10.86 -3.02 2.82
CA GLY A 288 -10.35 -4.19 2.12
C GLY A 288 -8.95 -4.67 2.55
N ARG A 289 -8.42 -4.20 3.71
CA ARG A 289 -7.11 -4.65 4.22
C ARG A 289 -7.13 -5.12 5.66
N TYR A 290 -8.00 -4.57 6.47
CA TYR A 290 -8.17 -4.88 7.88
C TYR A 290 -9.63 -4.66 8.26
N ASP A 291 -10.25 -5.65 8.88
CA ASP A 291 -11.60 -5.57 9.39
C ASP A 291 -11.76 -6.48 10.60
N VAL A 292 -12.68 -6.17 11.50
CA VAL A 292 -13.08 -7.05 12.61
C VAL A 292 -14.57 -7.24 12.52
N VAL A 293 -14.99 -8.48 12.40
CA VAL A 293 -16.41 -8.86 12.22
C VAL A 293 -16.79 -9.92 13.25
N SER A 294 -17.92 -9.73 13.92
CA SER A 294 -18.49 -10.74 14.81
C SER A 294 -19.37 -11.70 14.01
N TYR A 295 -19.07 -12.99 14.07
CA TYR A 295 -19.81 -14.05 13.39
C TYR A 295 -19.83 -15.34 14.21
N LEU A 296 -21.00 -15.94 14.43
CA LEU A 296 -21.17 -17.17 15.23
C LEU A 296 -20.49 -17.08 16.62
N GLU A 297 -20.75 -15.99 17.36
CA GLU A 297 -20.18 -15.73 18.70
C GLU A 297 -18.63 -15.66 18.73
N ARG A 298 -18.00 -15.31 17.62
CA ARG A 298 -16.54 -15.15 17.47
C ARG A 298 -16.23 -13.80 16.87
N ASP A 299 -15.13 -13.20 17.29
CA ASP A 299 -14.59 -11.98 16.72
C ASP A 299 -13.49 -12.34 15.71
N ILE A 300 -13.80 -12.22 14.43
CA ILE A 300 -12.91 -12.58 13.34
C ILE A 300 -12.16 -11.32 12.89
N ARG A 301 -10.84 -11.32 13.07
CA ARG A 301 -9.97 -10.27 12.55
C ARG A 301 -9.48 -10.67 11.17
N LEU A 302 -9.99 -9.99 10.15
CA LEU A 302 -9.65 -10.20 8.75
C LEU A 302 -8.39 -9.41 8.39
N LEU A 303 -7.38 -10.08 7.90
CA LEU A 303 -6.07 -9.53 7.53
C LEU A 303 -5.76 -9.86 6.06
N LEU A 304 -5.52 -8.83 5.25
CA LEU A 304 -5.12 -9.01 3.85
C LEU A 304 -3.62 -9.14 3.72
N ALA A 305 -3.15 -10.24 3.13
CA ALA A 305 -1.76 -10.47 2.77
C ALA A 305 -1.67 -11.02 1.34
N LYS A 306 -1.04 -10.31 0.40
CA LYS A 306 -1.02 -10.66 -1.01
C LYS A 306 0.26 -11.37 -1.46
N ASN A 307 1.37 -11.13 -0.78
CA ASN A 307 2.72 -11.52 -1.14
C ASN A 307 3.53 -11.85 0.12
N PRO A 308 4.73 -12.44 0.02
CA PRO A 308 5.52 -12.87 1.18
C PRO A 308 5.76 -11.76 2.20
N ALA A 309 6.09 -10.54 1.74
CA ALA A 309 6.29 -9.40 2.62
C ALA A 309 5.03 -9.06 3.44
N GLY A 310 3.85 -9.09 2.78
CA GLY A 310 2.56 -8.87 3.45
C GLY A 310 2.23 -9.96 4.47
N TRP A 311 2.56 -11.23 4.19
CA TRP A 311 2.37 -12.33 5.13
C TRP A 311 3.25 -12.17 6.37
N LEU A 312 4.52 -11.82 6.19
CA LEU A 312 5.45 -11.56 7.28
C LEU A 312 4.95 -10.46 8.22
N GLU A 313 4.50 -9.34 7.67
CA GLU A 313 3.90 -8.25 8.44
C GLU A 313 2.62 -8.70 9.16
N THR A 314 1.79 -9.54 8.52
CA THR A 314 0.54 -10.02 9.09
C THR A 314 0.79 -10.95 10.27
N PHE A 315 1.81 -11.81 10.20
CA PHE A 315 2.19 -12.68 11.33
C PHE A 315 2.61 -11.90 12.58
N SER A 316 3.12 -10.68 12.42
CA SER A 316 3.44 -9.81 13.56
C SER A 316 2.22 -9.19 14.23
N LEU A 317 1.04 -9.30 13.60
CA LEU A 317 -0.22 -8.72 14.11
C LEU A 317 -1.08 -9.71 14.88
N ILE A 318 -0.94 -11.02 14.62
CA ILE A 318 -1.78 -12.03 15.25
C ILE A 318 -1.51 -12.13 16.76
N ASP A 319 -2.56 -12.44 17.50
CA ASP A 319 -2.43 -12.63 18.94
C ASP A 319 -1.53 -13.87 19.22
N PRO A 320 -0.82 -13.94 20.34
CA PRO A 320 0.05 -15.07 20.66
C PRO A 320 -0.71 -16.42 20.69
N PRO A 321 0.01 -17.55 20.47
CA PRO A 321 -0.61 -18.86 20.61
C PRO A 321 -1.23 -19.05 22.03
N PRO A 322 -2.32 -19.77 22.16
CA PRO A 322 -2.97 -20.64 21.16
C PRO A 322 -4.12 -19.98 20.34
N SER A 323 -4.01 -18.72 19.98
CA SER A 323 -5.02 -18.05 19.17
C SER A 323 -5.25 -18.79 17.83
N PRO A 324 -6.50 -19.15 17.46
CA PRO A 324 -6.76 -19.86 16.20
C PRO A 324 -6.54 -18.96 14.97
N VAL A 325 -5.96 -19.55 13.92
CA VAL A 325 -5.63 -18.87 12.67
C VAL A 325 -6.29 -19.57 11.50
N ILE A 326 -7.08 -18.83 10.72
CA ILE A 326 -7.62 -19.29 9.43
C ILE A 326 -6.75 -18.71 8.32
N LEU A 327 -6.21 -19.58 7.48
CA LEU A 327 -5.43 -19.21 6.31
C LEU A 327 -6.24 -19.47 5.04
N SER A 328 -6.39 -18.48 4.18
CA SER A 328 -7.18 -18.61 2.94
C SER A 328 -6.44 -18.05 1.74
N VAL A 329 -6.24 -18.88 0.71
CA VAL A 329 -5.56 -18.51 -0.54
C VAL A 329 -6.39 -18.92 -1.74
N ASN A 330 -6.62 -17.97 -2.64
CA ASN A 330 -7.16 -18.18 -3.98
C ASN A 330 -6.11 -17.85 -5.05
N ALA A 331 -6.32 -18.31 -6.29
CA ALA A 331 -5.47 -17.97 -7.44
C ALA A 331 -6.35 -17.53 -8.60
N ARG A 332 -7.25 -16.58 -8.33
CA ARG A 332 -8.15 -16.03 -9.34
C ARG A 332 -7.47 -14.89 -10.10
N SER A 333 -8.09 -14.45 -11.19
CA SER A 333 -7.54 -13.37 -12.04
C SER A 333 -7.09 -12.12 -11.28
N ALA A 334 -7.73 -11.76 -10.16
CA ALA A 334 -7.36 -10.60 -9.36
C ALA A 334 -6.18 -10.85 -8.39
N ASP A 335 -5.92 -12.13 -8.03
CA ASP A 335 -4.83 -12.51 -7.11
C ASP A 335 -3.50 -12.73 -7.83
N GLY A 336 -3.54 -12.99 -9.15
CA GLY A 336 -2.49 -13.65 -9.89
C GLY A 336 -2.66 -15.17 -9.87
N THR A 337 -2.24 -15.85 -10.94
CA THR A 337 -2.39 -17.30 -11.08
C THR A 337 -1.21 -18.07 -10.51
N ASP A 338 -0.06 -17.42 -10.39
CA ASP A 338 1.15 -17.99 -9.80
C ASP A 338 1.06 -17.97 -8.27
N THR A 339 1.16 -19.17 -7.66
CA THR A 339 1.17 -19.36 -6.21
C THR A 339 2.54 -19.78 -5.68
N SER A 340 3.59 -19.76 -6.52
CA SER A 340 4.95 -20.14 -6.13
C SER A 340 5.49 -19.30 -4.95
N TRP A 341 5.03 -18.06 -4.82
CA TRP A 341 5.38 -17.17 -3.70
C TRP A 341 5.03 -17.74 -2.31
N LEU A 342 4.13 -18.74 -2.23
CA LEU A 342 3.85 -19.44 -0.97
C LEU A 342 5.10 -20.13 -0.41
N TRP A 343 6.08 -20.45 -1.26
CA TRP A 343 7.34 -21.06 -0.83
C TRP A 343 8.30 -20.09 -0.15
N ASP A 344 8.11 -18.82 -0.34
CA ASP A 344 8.93 -17.76 0.28
C ASP A 344 8.42 -17.33 1.66
N VAL A 345 7.22 -17.79 2.06
CA VAL A 345 6.61 -17.45 3.36
C VAL A 345 7.16 -18.39 4.44
N ASP A 346 7.66 -17.82 5.53
CA ASP A 346 8.11 -18.56 6.73
C ASP A 346 6.93 -18.89 7.64
N TYR A 347 6.28 -20.03 7.38
CA TYR A 347 5.15 -20.51 8.19
C TYR A 347 5.55 -21.05 9.56
N SER A 348 6.84 -21.27 9.86
CA SER A 348 7.29 -21.71 11.19
C SER A 348 6.89 -20.73 12.29
N ARG A 349 6.67 -19.46 11.94
CA ARG A 349 6.16 -18.41 12.84
C ARG A 349 4.74 -18.67 13.36
N LEU A 350 4.00 -19.59 12.74
CA LEU A 350 2.67 -20.01 13.20
C LEU A 350 2.71 -21.22 14.13
N ALA A 351 3.88 -21.67 14.55
CA ALA A 351 4.00 -22.79 15.47
C ALA A 351 3.24 -22.53 16.77
N GLY A 352 2.47 -23.52 17.22
CA GLY A 352 1.66 -23.46 18.45
C GLY A 352 0.26 -22.83 18.26
N HIS A 353 -0.08 -22.33 17.06
CA HIS A 353 -1.44 -21.92 16.75
C HIS A 353 -2.28 -23.09 16.20
N PRO A 354 -3.55 -23.23 16.57
CA PRO A 354 -4.50 -24.07 15.83
C PRO A 354 -4.73 -23.44 14.45
N ILE A 355 -4.36 -24.15 13.37
CA ILE A 355 -4.41 -23.60 12.00
C ILE A 355 -5.47 -24.33 11.19
N TYR A 356 -6.30 -23.56 10.51
CA TYR A 356 -7.35 -24.01 9.61
C TYR A 356 -7.15 -23.43 8.22
N VAL A 357 -7.13 -24.31 7.21
CA VAL A 357 -6.77 -23.95 5.83
C VAL A 357 -8.00 -24.05 4.93
N VAL A 358 -8.32 -22.97 4.26
CA VAL A 358 -9.48 -22.83 3.33
C VAL A 358 -9.06 -22.15 2.02
N GLY A 359 -10.03 -21.99 1.12
CA GLY A 359 -9.84 -21.30 -0.16
C GLY A 359 -9.59 -22.25 -1.32
N ASP A 360 -9.53 -21.69 -2.55
CA ASP A 360 -9.38 -22.47 -3.79
C ASP A 360 -8.04 -23.23 -3.81
N ARG A 361 -6.98 -22.64 -3.21
CA ARG A 361 -5.60 -23.19 -3.18
C ARG A 361 -5.22 -23.76 -1.79
N ARG A 362 -6.21 -24.21 -1.03
CA ARG A 362 -5.99 -24.78 0.31
C ARG A 362 -5.02 -25.97 0.32
N LEU A 363 -4.97 -26.77 -0.73
CA LEU A 363 -4.06 -27.91 -0.80
C LEU A 363 -2.61 -27.51 -1.04
N ASP A 364 -2.35 -26.47 -1.83
CA ASP A 364 -0.99 -25.92 -2.00
C ASP A 364 -0.47 -25.34 -0.68
N LEU A 365 -1.35 -24.64 0.04
CA LEU A 365 -1.02 -24.10 1.35
C LEU A 365 -0.79 -25.21 2.39
N ALA A 366 -1.59 -26.29 2.35
CA ALA A 366 -1.43 -27.44 3.20
C ALA A 366 -0.04 -28.09 3.02
N VAL A 367 0.40 -28.30 1.78
CA VAL A 367 1.76 -28.83 1.46
C VAL A 367 2.84 -27.90 2.05
N ARG A 368 2.66 -26.58 1.97
CA ARG A 368 3.64 -25.65 2.53
C ARG A 368 3.71 -25.71 4.06
N LEU A 369 2.58 -25.85 4.74
CA LEU A 369 2.52 -25.99 6.20
C LEU A 369 3.14 -27.32 6.65
N GLU A 370 2.85 -28.42 5.94
CA GLU A 370 3.45 -29.72 6.21
C GLU A 370 4.98 -29.67 6.10
N VAL A 371 5.52 -29.09 5.02
CA VAL A 371 6.97 -28.91 4.84
C VAL A 371 7.58 -27.99 5.91
N ALA A 372 6.81 -27.01 6.42
CA ALA A 372 7.25 -26.16 7.51
C ALA A 372 7.16 -26.80 8.91
N GLY A 373 6.62 -28.03 9.00
CA GLY A 373 6.43 -28.75 10.28
C GLY A 373 5.36 -28.11 11.17
N VAL A 374 4.36 -27.50 10.58
CA VAL A 374 3.27 -26.79 11.28
C VAL A 374 1.99 -27.61 11.18
N ASP A 375 1.37 -27.94 12.32
CA ASP A 375 0.12 -28.69 12.36
C ASP A 375 -1.05 -27.83 11.82
N PHE A 376 -1.91 -28.45 11.03
CA PHE A 376 -3.06 -27.77 10.43
C PHE A 376 -4.24 -28.72 10.16
N GLN A 377 -5.43 -28.14 9.98
CA GLN A 377 -6.61 -28.84 9.52
C GLN A 377 -7.14 -28.20 8.22
N VAL A 378 -7.34 -29.03 7.19
CA VAL A 378 -7.97 -28.57 5.94
C VAL A 378 -9.47 -28.59 6.09
N CYS A 379 -10.14 -27.47 5.79
CA CYS A 379 -11.58 -27.30 5.79
C CYS A 379 -12.09 -27.05 4.36
N GLN A 380 -13.33 -27.46 4.09
CA GLN A 380 -13.92 -27.28 2.76
C GLN A 380 -14.42 -25.84 2.58
N THR A 381 -14.95 -25.25 3.66
CA THR A 381 -15.49 -23.89 3.64
C THR A 381 -14.97 -23.05 4.81
N ALA A 382 -15.05 -21.74 4.69
CA ALA A 382 -14.69 -20.83 5.76
C ALA A 382 -15.66 -20.94 6.95
N GLU A 383 -16.94 -21.19 6.71
CA GLU A 383 -17.95 -21.41 7.77
C GLU A 383 -17.63 -22.66 8.59
N GLU A 384 -17.17 -23.73 7.94
CA GLU A 384 -16.68 -24.94 8.63
C GLU A 384 -15.52 -24.58 9.54
N ALA A 385 -14.49 -23.90 9.01
CA ALA A 385 -13.33 -23.48 9.77
C ALA A 385 -13.72 -22.62 10.99
N VAL A 386 -14.58 -21.63 10.80
CA VAL A 386 -15.05 -20.77 11.91
C VAL A 386 -15.82 -21.58 12.97
N ARG A 387 -16.66 -22.55 12.58
CA ARG A 387 -17.44 -23.35 13.54
C ARG A 387 -16.59 -24.24 14.42
N ILE A 388 -15.52 -24.81 13.88
CA ILE A 388 -14.63 -25.71 14.64
C ILE A 388 -13.59 -24.95 15.48
N CYS A 389 -13.33 -23.67 15.18
CA CYS A 389 -12.50 -22.84 16.03
C CYS A 389 -13.11 -22.70 17.43
N PRO A 390 -12.28 -22.63 18.49
CA PRO A 390 -12.74 -22.27 19.82
C PRO A 390 -13.47 -20.92 19.84
N PRO A 391 -14.40 -20.68 20.81
CA PRO A 391 -14.98 -19.35 21.02
C PRO A 391 -13.89 -18.31 21.30
N GLY A 392 -14.13 -17.07 20.88
CA GLY A 392 -13.20 -15.95 21.07
C GLY A 392 -12.71 -15.35 19.77
N ARG A 393 -11.50 -14.79 19.80
CA ARG A 393 -10.92 -14.16 18.62
C ARG A 393 -10.31 -15.19 17.68
N ILE A 394 -10.54 -14.99 16.39
CA ILE A 394 -9.95 -15.75 15.28
C ILE A 394 -9.16 -14.79 14.39
N GLU A 395 -7.95 -15.14 14.04
CA GLU A 395 -7.13 -14.45 13.05
C GLU A 395 -7.39 -15.06 11.67
N ALA A 396 -7.85 -14.28 10.70
CA ALA A 396 -8.10 -14.77 9.36
C ALA A 396 -7.20 -14.02 8.35
N ILE A 397 -6.18 -14.72 7.85
CA ILE A 397 -5.21 -14.17 6.89
C ILE A 397 -5.56 -14.68 5.50
N ALA A 398 -5.75 -13.75 4.56
CA ALA A 398 -6.17 -14.11 3.22
C ALA A 398 -5.56 -13.21 2.14
N ASN A 399 -5.40 -13.78 0.92
CA ASN A 399 -5.10 -12.96 -0.24
C ASN A 399 -6.36 -12.24 -0.76
N TYR A 400 -6.26 -11.47 -1.83
CA TYR A 400 -7.27 -10.46 -2.17
C TYR A 400 -8.68 -11.03 -2.38
N THR A 401 -8.86 -12.03 -3.24
CA THR A 401 -10.22 -12.58 -3.47
C THR A 401 -10.68 -13.48 -2.33
N ALA A 402 -9.77 -14.16 -1.66
CA ALA A 402 -10.10 -14.94 -0.47
C ALA A 402 -10.54 -14.05 0.69
N PHE A 403 -9.91 -12.88 0.87
CA PHE A 403 -10.35 -11.87 1.83
C PHE A 403 -11.77 -11.37 1.54
N GLN A 404 -12.08 -11.12 0.26
CA GLN A 404 -13.43 -10.70 -0.14
C GLN A 404 -14.47 -11.81 0.10
N ASP A 405 -14.10 -13.07 -0.15
CA ASP A 405 -14.97 -14.21 0.11
C ASP A 405 -15.24 -14.37 1.61
N LEU A 406 -14.20 -14.34 2.44
CA LEU A 406 -14.33 -14.37 3.91
C LEU A 406 -15.22 -13.23 4.39
N ARG A 407 -14.97 -12.00 3.95
CA ARG A 407 -15.75 -10.83 4.34
C ARG A 407 -17.23 -10.96 3.97
N ARG A 408 -17.55 -11.58 2.84
CA ARG A 408 -18.95 -11.81 2.41
C ARG A 408 -19.65 -12.85 3.30
N ILE A 409 -18.91 -13.88 3.73
CA ILE A 409 -19.44 -14.96 4.57
C ILE A 409 -19.71 -14.46 5.99
N VAL A 410 -18.77 -13.73 6.56
CA VAL A 410 -18.84 -13.29 7.96
C VAL A 410 -19.46 -11.91 8.14
N GLY A 411 -19.67 -11.16 7.06
CA GLY A 411 -20.26 -9.81 7.07
C GLY A 411 -21.75 -9.75 6.74
N ASN A 412 -22.39 -10.93 6.52
CA ASN A 412 -23.84 -11.11 6.41
C ASN A 412 -24.31 -11.64 7.76
#